data_aca835a56a0c7e87544a4f42797550a4
#
_entry.id   aca835a56a0c7e87544a4f42797550a4
#
_cell.length_a   1.000
_cell.length_b   1.000
_cell.length_c   1.000
_cell.angle_alpha   90.00
_cell.angle_beta   90.00
_cell.angle_gamma   90.00
#
_symmetry.space_group_name_H-M   'P 1'
#
loop_
_entity.id
_entity.type
_entity.pdbx_description
1 polymer ?
#
loop_
_entity_poly.entity_id
_entity_poly.type
_entity_poly.pdbx_seq_one_letter_code
_entity_poly.pdbx_strand_id
1 'polypeptide(L)'
;MGGMPMHPTWYYNVLSNPRVVVQIGSEKKYYLAKKLSDDEKKELWPTVISFYPDYDAYQKRTQRNIGVFICKEKKMTQEWKDWLSHNIERGCDKNELYSILFNDGFHPELIASEMGVPMKSLSLTATIKVSDKEQTIQKMVTAFKNAHKTIPIYTKDGFYKDKLDHNLHKKVLDFHNANSGSLQVENVAGGYIKTEGKGSASHTIELPNDLRDEIHQSLLNKAEKWSGIKLLPTYVYGVRIYNRGAILSVHRDREETHIIGVIINIDQDVETDWPLEIEDHSKKKHQVILEPGEIIFYESANLDHGRPNPLEGNKFINVFCHYMPYIEGA
;
A
#
# COMPACT_ATOMS: atom_id res chain seq x y z
N MET A 1 1.39 17.10 41.47
CA MET A 1 2.57 16.66 40.64
C MET A 1 3.15 17.79 39.75
N GLY A 2 2.69 18.99 39.91
CA GLY A 2 3.14 20.13 39.10
C GLY A 2 4.64 20.46 39.27
N GLY A 3 5.45 20.21 38.26
CA GLY A 3 6.87 20.52 38.26
C GLY A 3 7.79 19.48 38.93
N MET A 4 7.32 18.24 39.17
CA MET A 4 8.18 17.15 39.67
C MET A 4 9.30 16.84 38.68
N PRO A 5 10.51 16.40 39.12
CA PRO A 5 11.66 16.14 38.27
C PRO A 5 11.49 14.95 37.33
N MET A 6 10.59 14.01 37.64
CA MET A 6 10.30 12.84 36.80
C MET A 6 8.98 12.99 36.03
N HIS A 7 8.91 12.36 34.85
CA HIS A 7 7.62 12.25 34.15
C HIS A 7 6.66 11.35 34.93
N PRO A 8 5.35 11.64 34.89
CA PRO A 8 4.35 10.75 35.47
C PRO A 8 4.26 9.44 34.69
N THR A 9 3.79 8.38 35.34
CA THR A 9 3.70 7.03 34.74
C THR A 9 2.89 7.03 33.44
N TRP A 10 1.80 7.80 33.36
CA TRP A 10 0.99 7.89 32.15
C TRP A 10 1.79 8.38 30.92
N TYR A 11 2.80 9.22 31.11
CA TYR A 11 3.65 9.71 30.04
C TYR A 11 4.39 8.55 29.33
N TYR A 12 4.96 7.65 30.11
CA TYR A 12 5.65 6.47 29.58
C TYR A 12 4.67 5.47 28.97
N ASN A 13 3.49 5.32 29.58
CA ASN A 13 2.44 4.46 29.04
C ASN A 13 1.97 4.94 27.66
N VAL A 14 1.79 6.25 27.47
CA VAL A 14 1.39 6.80 26.17
C VAL A 14 2.51 6.70 25.14
N LEU A 15 3.78 6.80 25.56
CA LEU A 15 4.90 6.58 24.64
C LEU A 15 4.99 5.13 24.15
N SER A 16 4.72 4.15 25.04
CA SER A 16 4.75 2.73 24.67
C SER A 16 3.48 2.26 23.96
N ASN A 17 2.33 2.87 24.27
CA ASN A 17 1.06 2.61 23.60
C ASN A 17 0.31 3.92 23.36
N PRO A 18 0.37 4.47 22.13
CA PRO A 18 -0.22 5.77 21.82
C PRO A 18 -1.75 5.76 21.68
N ARG A 19 -2.40 4.60 21.79
CA ARG A 19 -3.85 4.49 21.73
C ARG A 19 -4.45 4.91 23.07
N VAL A 20 -5.20 6.00 23.06
CA VAL A 20 -5.77 6.56 24.29
C VAL A 20 -7.29 6.75 24.15
N VAL A 21 -7.98 6.61 25.27
CA VAL A 21 -9.38 6.99 25.38
C VAL A 21 -9.44 8.35 26.09
N VAL A 22 -10.08 9.31 25.45
CA VAL A 22 -10.34 10.61 26.06
C VAL A 22 -11.83 10.70 26.38
N GLN A 23 -12.14 10.99 27.64
CA GLN A 23 -13.50 11.22 28.10
C GLN A 23 -13.70 12.68 28.42
N ILE A 24 -14.69 13.29 27.78
CA ILE A 24 -15.13 14.68 28.03
C ILE A 24 -16.60 14.62 28.43
N GLY A 25 -16.88 14.91 29.70
CA GLY A 25 -18.22 14.69 30.25
C GLY A 25 -18.59 13.21 30.21
N SER A 26 -19.68 12.86 29.55
CA SER A 26 -20.14 11.47 29.35
C SER A 26 -19.63 10.84 28.05
N GLU A 27 -19.04 11.64 27.16
CA GLU A 27 -18.62 11.17 25.84
C GLU A 27 -17.19 10.60 25.90
N LYS A 28 -17.02 9.35 25.44
CA LYS A 28 -15.73 8.68 25.27
C LYS A 28 -15.40 8.59 23.80
N LYS A 29 -14.17 9.00 23.45
CA LYS A 29 -13.64 8.88 22.08
C LYS A 29 -12.26 8.27 22.10
N TYR A 30 -11.91 7.64 20.97
CA TYR A 30 -10.62 6.97 20.76
C TYR A 30 -9.68 7.85 19.97
N TYR A 31 -8.45 8.00 20.48
CA TYR A 31 -7.45 8.88 19.90
C TYR A 31 -6.11 8.16 19.75
N LEU A 32 -5.33 8.63 18.79
CA LEU A 32 -3.92 8.31 18.68
C LEU A 32 -3.12 9.52 19.16
N ALA A 33 -2.33 9.33 20.20
CA ALA A 33 -1.53 10.38 20.82
C ALA A 33 -0.14 10.43 20.17
N LYS A 34 0.28 11.62 19.74
CA LYS A 34 1.65 11.91 19.26
C LYS A 34 2.31 12.88 20.23
N LYS A 35 3.48 12.52 20.78
CA LYS A 35 4.30 13.47 21.53
C LYS A 35 4.84 14.52 20.56
N LEU A 36 4.71 15.78 20.93
CA LEU A 36 5.32 16.89 20.19
C LEU A 36 6.85 16.90 20.33
N SER A 37 7.55 17.28 19.26
CA SER A 37 8.93 17.71 19.33
C SER A 37 9.06 18.99 20.16
N ASP A 38 10.29 19.35 20.52
CA ASP A 38 10.52 20.57 21.30
C ASP A 38 10.13 21.83 20.51
N ASP A 39 10.33 21.84 19.20
CA ASP A 39 9.94 22.96 18.33
C ASP A 39 8.42 23.05 18.17
N GLU A 40 7.74 21.93 17.88
CA GLU A 40 6.26 21.87 17.83
C GLU A 40 5.63 22.30 19.17
N LYS A 41 6.23 21.88 20.28
CA LYS A 41 5.81 22.29 21.62
C LYS A 41 5.98 23.81 21.81
N LYS A 42 7.13 24.36 21.42
CA LYS A 42 7.43 25.78 21.56
C LYS A 42 6.40 26.66 20.86
N GLU A 43 5.96 26.25 19.68
CA GLU A 43 4.90 26.94 18.93
C GLU A 43 3.53 26.86 19.63
N LEU A 44 3.22 25.68 20.21
CA LEU A 44 1.91 25.44 20.83
C LEU A 44 1.84 25.86 22.30
N TRP A 45 2.98 26.08 22.95
CA TRP A 45 3.04 26.38 24.39
C TRP A 45 2.23 27.62 24.82
N PRO A 46 2.23 28.74 24.06
CA PRO A 46 1.36 29.87 24.38
C PRO A 46 -0.12 29.51 24.46
N THR A 47 -0.59 28.63 23.56
CA THR A 47 -1.96 28.14 23.60
C THR A 47 -2.23 27.26 24.81
N VAL A 48 -1.31 26.36 25.16
CA VAL A 48 -1.43 25.48 26.34
C VAL A 48 -1.55 26.32 27.64
N ILE A 49 -0.72 27.32 27.82
CA ILE A 49 -0.75 28.18 29.01
C ILE A 49 -1.93 29.14 29.04
N SER A 50 -2.51 29.49 27.88
CA SER A 50 -3.74 30.29 27.85
C SER A 50 -4.93 29.53 28.45
N PHE A 51 -4.99 28.22 28.30
CA PHE A 51 -6.01 27.36 28.89
C PHE A 51 -5.73 27.00 30.36
N TYR A 52 -4.45 26.81 30.73
CA TYR A 52 -4.04 26.47 32.08
C TYR A 52 -2.70 27.13 32.44
N PRO A 53 -2.72 28.37 32.98
CA PRO A 53 -1.52 29.17 33.27
C PRO A 53 -0.50 28.50 34.19
N ASP A 54 -0.94 27.60 35.07
CA ASP A 54 -0.07 26.90 36.01
C ASP A 54 0.99 26.01 35.31
N TYR A 55 0.77 25.61 34.06
CA TYR A 55 1.77 24.84 33.32
C TYR A 55 3.07 25.60 33.11
N ASP A 56 3.05 26.93 32.97
CA ASP A 56 4.25 27.76 32.89
C ASP A 56 5.01 27.75 34.22
N ALA A 57 4.30 27.87 35.33
CA ALA A 57 4.90 27.74 36.67
C ALA A 57 5.48 26.33 36.92
N TYR A 58 4.82 25.27 36.42
CA TYR A 58 5.34 23.91 36.53
C TYR A 58 6.59 23.70 35.70
N GLN A 59 6.68 24.27 34.49
CA GLN A 59 7.87 24.18 33.65
C GLN A 59 9.05 24.92 34.27
N LYS A 60 8.84 26.05 34.92
CA LYS A 60 9.87 26.82 35.65
C LYS A 60 10.42 26.09 36.88
N ARG A 61 9.65 25.18 37.48
CA ARG A 61 10.07 24.40 38.67
C ARG A 61 10.86 23.15 38.36
N THR A 62 10.98 22.76 37.09
CA THR A 62 11.67 21.54 36.70
C THR A 62 12.57 21.76 35.49
N GLN A 63 13.74 21.11 35.49
CA GLN A 63 14.66 21.14 34.34
C GLN A 63 14.21 20.19 33.23
N ARG A 64 13.31 19.21 33.52
CA ARG A 64 12.78 18.36 32.48
C ARG A 64 11.83 19.11 31.58
N ASN A 65 11.85 18.82 30.29
CA ASN A 65 10.86 19.33 29.37
C ASN A 65 9.50 18.63 29.62
N ILE A 66 8.47 19.37 30.03
CA ILE A 66 7.11 18.82 30.22
C ILE A 66 6.59 18.40 28.84
N GLY A 67 6.31 17.09 28.66
CA GLY A 67 5.80 16.56 27.39
C GLY A 67 4.39 17.03 27.09
N VAL A 68 4.19 17.46 25.86
CA VAL A 68 2.86 17.78 25.32
C VAL A 68 2.52 16.72 24.26
N PHE A 69 1.27 16.27 24.26
CA PHE A 69 0.77 15.28 23.31
C PHE A 69 -0.40 15.87 22.54
N ILE A 70 -0.39 15.73 21.22
CA ILE A 70 -1.57 15.93 20.38
C ILE A 70 -2.30 14.60 20.25
N CYS A 71 -3.60 14.62 20.58
CA CYS A 71 -4.48 13.48 20.42
C CYS A 71 -5.34 13.66 19.18
N LYS A 72 -5.08 12.89 18.12
CA LYS A 72 -5.87 12.88 16.89
C LYS A 72 -6.92 11.77 16.99
N GLU A 73 -8.20 12.13 16.84
CA GLU A 73 -9.29 11.17 16.89
C GLU A 73 -9.13 10.11 15.79
N LYS A 74 -9.16 8.83 16.17
CA LYS A 74 -9.09 7.68 15.26
C LYS A 74 -10.47 7.04 15.19
N LYS A 75 -11.21 7.38 14.13
CA LYS A 75 -12.55 6.84 13.85
C LYS A 75 -12.47 5.72 12.83
N MET A 76 -13.34 4.73 12.97
CA MET A 76 -13.61 3.75 11.93
C MET A 76 -14.40 4.44 10.83
N THR A 77 -13.77 4.70 9.68
CA THR A 77 -14.45 5.27 8.50
C THR A 77 -15.39 4.24 7.87
N GLN A 78 -16.31 4.68 7.00
CA GLN A 78 -17.19 3.75 6.32
C GLN A 78 -16.41 2.73 5.48
N GLU A 79 -15.33 3.15 4.83
CA GLU A 79 -14.42 2.27 4.07
C GLU A 79 -13.85 1.13 4.92
N TRP A 80 -13.42 1.45 6.15
CA TRP A 80 -12.92 0.45 7.09
C TRP A 80 -14.02 -0.49 7.59
N LYS A 81 -15.23 0.03 7.78
CA LYS A 81 -16.40 -0.79 8.16
C LYS A 81 -16.78 -1.75 7.03
N ASP A 82 -16.82 -1.27 5.80
CA ASP A 82 -17.13 -2.07 4.62
C ASP A 82 -16.05 -3.15 4.41
N TRP A 83 -14.78 -2.77 4.54
CA TRP A 83 -13.65 -3.71 4.51
C TRP A 83 -13.79 -4.80 5.58
N LEU A 84 -14.09 -4.41 6.82
CA LEU A 84 -14.24 -5.35 7.95
C LEU A 84 -15.43 -6.30 7.72
N SER A 85 -16.58 -5.77 7.35
CA SER A 85 -17.80 -6.56 7.09
C SER A 85 -17.57 -7.57 5.97
N HIS A 86 -16.96 -7.12 4.85
CA HIS A 86 -16.66 -7.99 3.73
C HIS A 86 -15.72 -9.15 4.10
N ASN A 87 -14.68 -8.88 4.90
CA ASN A 87 -13.75 -9.93 5.31
C ASN A 87 -14.35 -10.88 6.36
N ILE A 88 -15.24 -10.40 7.23
CA ILE A 88 -16.01 -11.26 8.14
C ILE A 88 -16.94 -12.19 7.36
N GLU A 89 -17.66 -11.67 6.35
CA GLU A 89 -18.55 -12.45 5.49
C GLU A 89 -17.80 -13.54 4.70
N ARG A 90 -16.56 -13.26 4.29
CA ARG A 90 -15.67 -14.23 3.64
C ARG A 90 -15.10 -15.29 4.59
N GLY A 91 -15.38 -15.20 5.89
CA GLY A 91 -14.91 -16.15 6.88
C GLY A 91 -13.44 -15.97 7.27
N CYS A 92 -12.84 -14.80 7.03
CA CYS A 92 -11.47 -14.49 7.48
C CYS A 92 -11.34 -14.61 9.01
N ASP A 93 -10.18 -15.03 9.49
CA ASP A 93 -9.94 -15.20 10.92
C ASP A 93 -10.07 -13.87 11.67
N LYS A 94 -10.90 -13.86 12.73
CA LYS A 94 -11.23 -12.66 13.48
C LYS A 94 -10.01 -12.04 14.19
N ASN A 95 -9.04 -12.86 14.61
CA ASN A 95 -7.85 -12.36 15.28
C ASN A 95 -6.86 -11.75 14.28
N GLU A 96 -6.84 -12.25 13.03
CA GLU A 96 -6.09 -11.60 11.96
C GLU A 96 -6.67 -10.24 11.61
N LEU A 97 -7.99 -10.14 11.42
CA LEU A 97 -8.68 -8.88 11.17
C LEU A 97 -8.48 -7.88 12.33
N TYR A 98 -8.59 -8.36 13.57
CA TYR A 98 -8.29 -7.57 14.76
C TYR A 98 -6.85 -7.05 14.75
N SER A 99 -5.89 -7.90 14.42
CA SER A 99 -4.47 -7.54 14.39
C SER A 99 -4.15 -6.50 13.31
N ILE A 100 -4.77 -6.59 12.14
CA ILE A 100 -4.65 -5.60 11.06
C ILE A 100 -5.14 -4.22 11.54
N LEU A 101 -6.35 -4.17 12.08
CA LEU A 101 -6.95 -2.93 12.58
C LEU A 101 -6.18 -2.35 13.77
N PHE A 102 -5.70 -3.22 14.67
CA PHE A 102 -4.85 -2.81 15.79
C PHE A 102 -3.55 -2.19 15.29
N ASN A 103 -2.88 -2.78 14.31
CA ASN A 103 -1.63 -2.26 13.75
C ASN A 103 -1.85 -0.95 12.98
N ASP A 104 -3.03 -0.74 12.37
CA ASP A 104 -3.41 0.55 11.77
C ASP A 104 -3.74 1.64 12.83
N GLY A 105 -3.65 1.31 14.10
CA GLY A 105 -3.78 2.27 15.20
C GLY A 105 -5.17 2.38 15.82
N PHE A 106 -6.14 1.53 15.44
CA PHE A 106 -7.44 1.53 16.08
C PHE A 106 -7.37 1.02 17.52
N HIS A 107 -8.23 1.56 18.37
CA HIS A 107 -8.31 1.12 19.76
C HIS A 107 -8.99 -0.26 19.86
N PRO A 108 -8.51 -1.19 20.71
CA PRO A 108 -9.08 -2.53 20.87
C PRO A 108 -10.59 -2.56 21.09
N GLU A 109 -11.11 -1.68 21.95
CA GLU A 109 -12.55 -1.60 22.23
C GLU A 109 -13.36 -1.16 21.01
N LEU A 110 -12.82 -0.24 20.20
CA LEU A 110 -13.47 0.19 18.96
C LEU A 110 -13.53 -0.97 17.95
N ILE A 111 -12.44 -1.70 17.78
CA ILE A 111 -12.38 -2.85 16.89
C ILE A 111 -13.39 -3.91 17.34
N ALA A 112 -13.38 -4.29 18.61
CA ALA A 112 -14.28 -5.29 19.17
C ALA A 112 -15.76 -4.91 18.99
N SER A 113 -16.09 -3.61 19.20
CA SER A 113 -17.43 -3.08 18.99
C SER A 113 -17.88 -3.19 17.54
N GLU A 114 -17.04 -2.80 16.59
CA GLU A 114 -17.37 -2.88 15.14
C GLU A 114 -17.44 -4.34 14.64
N MET A 115 -16.65 -5.23 15.22
CA MET A 115 -16.72 -6.67 14.92
C MET A 115 -17.91 -7.37 15.58
N GLY A 116 -18.63 -6.70 16.48
CA GLY A 116 -19.73 -7.31 17.23
C GLY A 116 -19.33 -8.47 18.14
N VAL A 117 -18.10 -8.46 18.68
CA VAL A 117 -17.57 -9.53 19.54
C VAL A 117 -17.05 -8.97 20.86
N PRO A 118 -17.09 -9.76 21.95
CA PRO A 118 -16.47 -9.36 23.20
C PRO A 118 -14.95 -9.19 23.04
N MET A 119 -14.37 -8.09 23.56
CA MET A 119 -12.92 -7.83 23.46
C MET A 119 -12.06 -8.99 24.00
N LYS A 120 -12.53 -9.68 25.05
CA LYS A 120 -11.85 -10.85 25.63
C LYS A 120 -11.76 -12.07 24.71
N SER A 121 -12.54 -12.10 23.63
CA SER A 121 -12.50 -13.16 22.62
C SER A 121 -11.53 -12.86 21.47
N LEU A 122 -10.93 -11.68 21.50
CA LEU A 122 -9.92 -11.26 20.53
C LEU A 122 -8.55 -11.36 21.19
N SER A 123 -7.64 -12.01 20.52
CA SER A 123 -6.23 -12.00 20.83
C SER A 123 -5.49 -11.38 19.66
N LEU A 124 -4.47 -10.58 19.99
CA LEU A 124 -3.46 -10.33 18.95
C LEU A 124 -2.91 -11.70 18.60
N THR A 125 -3.23 -12.20 17.43
CA THR A 125 -2.42 -13.27 16.84
C THR A 125 -1.00 -12.78 16.97
N ALA A 126 -0.15 -13.61 17.60
CA ALA A 126 1.25 -13.29 17.82
C ALA A 126 1.76 -12.61 16.58
N THR A 127 1.95 -11.32 16.66
CA THR A 127 2.23 -10.36 15.59
C THR A 127 2.08 -11.05 14.23
N ILE A 128 1.15 -10.63 13.36
CA ILE A 128 1.41 -10.89 11.94
C ILE A 128 2.87 -10.50 11.85
N LYS A 129 3.76 -11.46 11.81
CA LYS A 129 5.14 -11.18 11.49
C LYS A 129 5.00 -10.54 10.14
N VAL A 130 5.04 -9.18 10.13
CA VAL A 130 5.27 -8.44 8.89
C VAL A 130 6.30 -9.31 8.25
N SER A 131 5.95 -9.97 7.16
CA SER A 131 6.77 -11.08 6.66
C SER A 131 8.17 -10.53 6.59
N ASP A 132 9.20 -11.30 6.84
CA ASP A 132 10.59 -10.81 6.77
C ASP A 132 10.80 -10.02 5.47
N LYS A 133 10.04 -10.39 4.44
CA LYS A 133 9.91 -9.67 3.15
C LYS A 133 9.36 -8.25 3.31
N GLU A 134 8.29 -8.04 4.06
CA GLU A 134 7.66 -6.72 4.22
C GLU A 134 8.47 -5.80 5.13
N GLN A 135 9.12 -6.34 6.16
CA GLN A 135 10.11 -5.59 6.96
C GLN A 135 11.31 -5.18 6.10
N THR A 136 11.77 -6.06 5.24
CA THR A 136 12.85 -5.78 4.30
C THR A 136 12.43 -4.69 3.31
N ILE A 137 11.22 -4.76 2.75
CA ILE A 137 10.67 -3.72 1.86
C ILE A 137 10.62 -2.37 2.58
N GLN A 138 10.11 -2.30 3.82
CA GLN A 138 10.03 -1.04 4.57
C GLN A 138 11.40 -0.43 4.89
N LYS A 139 12.39 -1.25 5.21
CA LYS A 139 13.78 -0.80 5.39
C LYS A 139 14.34 -0.22 4.09
N MET A 140 14.15 -0.93 2.97
CA MET A 140 14.60 -0.48 1.65
C MET A 140 13.91 0.82 1.22
N VAL A 141 12.58 0.95 1.43
CA VAL A 141 11.84 2.20 1.17
C VAL A 141 12.44 3.37 1.93
N THR A 142 12.74 3.17 3.22
CA THR A 142 13.35 4.21 4.06
C THR A 142 14.74 4.57 3.55
N ALA A 143 15.58 3.59 3.25
CA ALA A 143 16.91 3.81 2.73
C ALA A 143 16.89 4.51 1.36
N PHE A 144 16.00 4.09 0.47
CA PHE A 144 15.84 4.69 -0.85
C PHE A 144 15.43 6.17 -0.76
N LYS A 145 14.43 6.51 0.08
CA LYS A 145 14.01 7.90 0.31
C LYS A 145 15.11 8.77 0.93
N ASN A 146 15.94 8.19 1.79
CA ASN A 146 17.08 8.90 2.36
C ASN A 146 18.21 9.15 1.34
N ALA A 147 18.42 8.20 0.41
CA ALA A 147 19.45 8.31 -0.62
C ALA A 147 19.04 9.22 -1.78
N HIS A 148 17.75 9.33 -2.09
CA HIS A 148 17.25 10.00 -3.29
C HIS A 148 16.12 10.97 -2.97
N LYS A 149 16.29 12.24 -3.37
CA LYS A 149 15.20 13.27 -3.31
C LYS A 149 14.17 13.09 -4.42
N THR A 150 14.62 12.53 -5.53
CA THR A 150 13.79 12.21 -6.71
C THR A 150 14.17 10.83 -7.21
N ILE A 151 13.26 10.12 -7.83
CA ILE A 151 13.54 8.79 -8.39
C ILE A 151 14.58 8.94 -9.52
N PRO A 152 15.73 8.22 -9.45
CA PRO A 152 16.71 8.22 -10.52
C PRO A 152 16.16 7.66 -11.83
N ILE A 153 16.74 8.08 -12.95
CA ILE A 153 16.55 7.46 -14.27
C ILE A 153 17.57 6.32 -14.38
N TYR A 154 17.10 5.13 -14.70
CA TYR A 154 17.95 3.92 -14.76
C TYR A 154 18.31 3.53 -16.17
N THR A 155 17.43 3.80 -17.14
CA THR A 155 17.61 3.38 -18.52
C THR A 155 17.40 4.56 -19.48
N LYS A 156 17.82 4.42 -20.72
CA LYS A 156 17.75 5.51 -21.71
C LYS A 156 16.31 5.88 -22.06
N ASP A 157 15.49 4.88 -22.36
CA ASP A 157 14.13 5.11 -22.89
C ASP A 157 13.05 4.86 -21.82
N GLY A 158 13.41 4.23 -20.68
CA GLY A 158 12.53 3.97 -19.54
C GLY A 158 11.68 2.72 -19.68
N PHE A 159 11.65 2.04 -20.83
CA PHE A 159 10.90 0.79 -21.01
C PHE A 159 11.56 -0.13 -22.06
N TYR A 160 11.20 -1.42 -21.99
CA TYR A 160 11.73 -2.45 -22.90
C TYR A 160 10.75 -3.63 -23.00
N LYS A 161 10.37 -4.00 -24.23
CA LYS A 161 9.50 -5.15 -24.51
C LYS A 161 10.33 -6.43 -24.67
N ASP A 162 9.86 -7.53 -24.08
CA ASP A 162 10.49 -8.86 -24.14
C ASP A 162 9.41 -9.95 -24.08
N LYS A 163 9.81 -11.21 -23.93
CA LYS A 163 8.91 -12.35 -23.80
C LYS A 163 9.10 -13.03 -22.44
N LEU A 164 7.99 -13.50 -21.88
CA LEU A 164 7.97 -14.37 -20.70
C LEU A 164 8.46 -15.77 -21.12
N ASP A 165 9.01 -16.50 -20.16
CA ASP A 165 9.24 -17.94 -20.33
C ASP A 165 7.92 -18.64 -20.67
N HIS A 166 7.95 -19.51 -21.69
CA HIS A 166 6.75 -20.18 -22.18
C HIS A 166 6.07 -21.05 -21.12
N ASN A 167 6.86 -21.76 -20.30
CA ASN A 167 6.31 -22.65 -19.28
C ASN A 167 5.65 -21.85 -18.15
N LEU A 168 6.27 -20.73 -17.76
CA LEU A 168 5.68 -19.82 -16.77
C LEU A 168 4.41 -19.16 -17.31
N HIS A 169 4.42 -18.69 -18.57
CA HIS A 169 3.21 -18.16 -19.21
C HIS A 169 2.08 -19.18 -19.18
N LYS A 170 2.36 -20.40 -19.64
CA LYS A 170 1.38 -21.50 -19.63
C LYS A 170 0.86 -21.77 -18.21
N LYS A 171 1.72 -21.81 -17.21
CA LYS A 171 1.33 -22.05 -15.81
C LYS A 171 0.38 -20.99 -15.28
N VAL A 172 0.63 -19.70 -15.56
CA VAL A 172 -0.25 -18.62 -15.15
C VAL A 172 -1.57 -18.66 -15.91
N LEU A 173 -1.55 -18.96 -17.19
CA LEU A 173 -2.76 -19.13 -18.02
C LEU A 173 -3.62 -20.31 -17.54
N ASP A 174 -3.01 -21.46 -17.25
CA ASP A 174 -3.69 -22.63 -16.70
C ASP A 174 -4.34 -22.31 -15.34
N PHE A 175 -3.61 -21.57 -14.47
CA PHE A 175 -4.15 -21.09 -13.20
C PHE A 175 -5.37 -20.18 -13.42
N HIS A 176 -5.30 -19.20 -14.32
CA HIS A 176 -6.41 -18.33 -14.66
C HIS A 176 -7.63 -19.13 -15.12
N ASN A 177 -7.43 -20.07 -16.05
CA ASN A 177 -8.51 -20.87 -16.62
C ASN A 177 -9.19 -21.76 -15.55
N ALA A 178 -8.40 -22.37 -14.66
CA ALA A 178 -8.90 -23.19 -13.57
C ALA A 178 -9.69 -22.41 -12.51
N ASN A 179 -9.43 -21.10 -12.37
CA ASN A 179 -10.05 -20.23 -11.37
C ASN A 179 -11.00 -19.18 -11.95
N SER A 180 -11.40 -19.32 -13.21
CA SER A 180 -12.28 -18.37 -13.90
C SER A 180 -13.67 -18.20 -13.25
N GLY A 181 -14.08 -19.12 -12.36
CA GLY A 181 -15.28 -19.00 -11.54
C GLY A 181 -15.10 -18.17 -10.26
N SER A 182 -13.89 -17.75 -9.91
CA SER A 182 -13.55 -17.05 -8.66
C SER A 182 -13.24 -15.56 -8.88
N LEU A 183 -13.84 -14.97 -9.90
CA LEU A 183 -13.66 -13.55 -10.25
C LEU A 183 -14.19 -12.63 -9.14
N GLN A 184 -13.38 -11.68 -8.71
CA GLN A 184 -13.77 -10.63 -7.78
C GLN A 184 -13.77 -9.29 -8.52
N VAL A 185 -14.81 -8.47 -8.30
CA VAL A 185 -14.83 -7.10 -8.81
C VAL A 185 -13.67 -6.33 -8.20
N GLU A 186 -12.87 -5.69 -9.04
CA GLU A 186 -11.73 -4.91 -8.57
C GLU A 186 -12.13 -3.46 -8.33
N ASN A 187 -11.90 -2.98 -7.11
CA ASN A 187 -11.99 -1.57 -6.74
C ASN A 187 -10.58 -1.01 -6.54
N VAL A 188 -10.05 -0.36 -7.58
CA VAL A 188 -8.72 0.24 -7.53
C VAL A 188 -8.78 1.57 -6.80
N ALA A 189 -8.04 1.71 -5.71
CA ALA A 189 -7.89 2.98 -5.01
C ALA A 189 -7.33 4.04 -5.98
N GLY A 190 -7.92 5.25 -5.98
CA GLY A 190 -7.53 6.32 -6.90
C GLY A 190 -8.31 6.37 -8.22
N GLY A 191 -9.17 5.39 -8.50
CA GLY A 191 -10.07 5.42 -9.66
C GLY A 191 -9.36 5.41 -11.02
N TYR A 192 -8.18 4.80 -11.11
CA TYR A 192 -7.42 4.71 -12.37
C TYR A 192 -8.08 3.82 -13.40
N ILE A 193 -8.85 2.82 -12.97
CA ILE A 193 -9.58 1.92 -13.86
C ILE A 193 -11.03 2.36 -13.90
N LYS A 194 -11.53 2.66 -15.09
CA LYS A 194 -12.88 3.15 -15.35
C LYS A 194 -13.51 2.32 -16.45
N THR A 195 -14.82 2.47 -16.66
CA THR A 195 -15.50 1.89 -17.80
C THR A 195 -16.50 2.88 -18.37
N GLU A 196 -16.64 2.89 -19.69
CA GLU A 196 -17.73 3.55 -20.41
C GLU A 196 -18.93 2.61 -20.61
N GLY A 197 -18.75 1.31 -20.29
CA GLY A 197 -19.76 0.29 -20.43
C GLY A 197 -20.63 0.11 -19.17
N LYS A 198 -21.57 -0.84 -19.25
CA LYS A 198 -22.33 -1.31 -18.11
C LYS A 198 -21.53 -2.40 -17.38
N GLY A 199 -21.42 -2.31 -16.06
CA GLY A 199 -20.77 -3.31 -15.23
C GLY A 199 -19.42 -2.86 -14.69
N SER A 200 -18.58 -3.82 -14.27
CA SER A 200 -17.26 -3.57 -13.72
C SER A 200 -16.22 -3.38 -14.81
N ALA A 201 -15.31 -2.42 -14.64
CA ALA A 201 -14.19 -2.21 -15.55
C ALA A 201 -13.18 -3.35 -15.50
N SER A 202 -12.96 -3.93 -14.34
CA SER A 202 -12.03 -5.05 -14.17
C SER A 202 -12.48 -6.02 -13.07
N HIS A 203 -11.93 -7.23 -13.18
CA HIS A 203 -11.99 -8.27 -12.14
C HIS A 203 -10.59 -8.76 -11.82
N THR A 204 -10.44 -9.38 -10.65
CA THR A 204 -9.18 -10.02 -10.25
C THR A 204 -9.39 -11.45 -9.80
N ILE A 205 -8.35 -12.27 -9.99
CA ILE A 205 -8.18 -13.55 -9.35
C ILE A 205 -6.87 -13.47 -8.57
N GLU A 206 -6.88 -13.77 -7.28
CA GLU A 206 -5.70 -13.70 -6.46
C GLU A 206 -4.73 -14.86 -6.77
N LEU A 207 -3.47 -14.52 -7.08
CA LEU A 207 -2.42 -15.50 -7.31
C LEU A 207 -1.96 -16.10 -5.98
N PRO A 208 -1.71 -17.41 -5.90
CA PRO A 208 -1.09 -18.02 -4.73
C PRO A 208 0.36 -17.57 -4.56
N ASN A 209 0.86 -17.60 -3.33
CA ASN A 209 2.18 -17.05 -2.99
C ASN A 209 3.33 -17.71 -3.73
N ASP A 210 3.29 -19.04 -3.90
CA ASP A 210 4.28 -19.79 -4.64
C ASP A 210 4.39 -19.35 -6.11
N LEU A 211 3.26 -19.08 -6.76
CA LEU A 211 3.24 -18.58 -8.14
C LEU A 211 3.71 -17.12 -8.22
N ARG A 212 3.37 -16.29 -7.24
CA ARG A 212 3.92 -14.92 -7.13
C ARG A 212 5.44 -14.93 -7.00
N ASP A 213 5.97 -15.78 -6.14
CA ASP A 213 7.41 -15.90 -5.93
C ASP A 213 8.12 -16.43 -7.18
N GLU A 214 7.52 -17.39 -7.89
CA GLU A 214 8.06 -17.91 -9.16
C GLU A 214 8.10 -16.81 -10.23
N ILE A 215 7.06 -15.99 -10.36
CA ILE A 215 7.03 -14.85 -11.29
C ILE A 215 8.15 -13.87 -10.93
N HIS A 216 8.29 -13.47 -9.68
CA HIS A 216 9.36 -12.58 -9.23
C HIS A 216 10.75 -13.13 -9.58
N GLN A 217 11.02 -14.40 -9.23
CA GLN A 217 12.34 -14.98 -9.45
C GLN A 217 12.68 -15.14 -10.95
N SER A 218 11.69 -15.53 -11.74
CA SER A 218 11.86 -15.67 -13.19
C SER A 218 12.23 -14.35 -13.89
N LEU A 219 11.68 -13.25 -13.43
CA LEU A 219 11.87 -11.94 -14.05
C LEU A 219 13.01 -11.12 -13.45
N LEU A 220 13.46 -11.42 -12.22
CA LEU A 220 14.42 -10.62 -11.47
C LEU A 220 15.72 -10.38 -12.26
N ASN A 221 16.36 -11.45 -12.76
CA ASN A 221 17.61 -11.34 -13.50
C ASN A 221 17.47 -10.51 -14.80
N LYS A 222 16.33 -10.63 -15.49
CA LYS A 222 16.04 -9.83 -16.68
C LYS A 222 15.84 -8.36 -16.34
N ALA A 223 15.11 -8.07 -15.26
CA ALA A 223 14.85 -6.72 -14.77
C ALA A 223 16.15 -6.03 -14.29
N GLU A 224 17.00 -6.74 -13.54
CA GLU A 224 18.33 -6.25 -13.12
C GLU A 224 19.25 -5.98 -14.30
N LYS A 225 19.29 -6.91 -15.28
CA LYS A 225 20.12 -6.73 -16.47
C LYS A 225 19.68 -5.53 -17.32
N TRP A 226 18.36 -5.32 -17.44
CA TRP A 226 17.80 -4.21 -18.20
C TRP A 226 18.00 -2.87 -17.47
N SER A 227 17.70 -2.80 -16.19
CA SER A 227 17.80 -1.56 -15.40
C SER A 227 19.23 -1.21 -14.97
N GLY A 228 20.15 -2.19 -15.03
CA GLY A 228 21.56 -2.00 -14.61
C GLY A 228 21.78 -1.91 -13.10
N ILE A 229 20.76 -2.19 -12.28
CA ILE A 229 20.82 -2.11 -10.81
C ILE A 229 20.34 -3.39 -10.15
N LYS A 230 20.74 -3.60 -8.89
CA LYS A 230 20.20 -4.65 -8.06
C LYS A 230 18.80 -4.31 -7.60
N LEU A 231 17.90 -5.29 -7.61
CA LEU A 231 16.48 -5.12 -7.34
C LEU A 231 16.01 -6.02 -6.19
N LEU A 232 15.09 -5.48 -5.40
CA LEU A 232 14.32 -6.20 -4.40
C LEU A 232 12.92 -6.48 -4.95
N PRO A 233 12.45 -7.74 -5.01
CA PRO A 233 11.07 -8.07 -5.33
C PRO A 233 10.09 -7.49 -4.30
N THR A 234 9.07 -6.75 -4.76
CA THR A 234 8.06 -6.16 -3.89
C THR A 234 6.71 -6.85 -4.02
N TYR A 235 5.95 -6.56 -5.05
CA TYR A 235 4.58 -7.06 -5.21
C TYR A 235 4.34 -7.70 -6.58
N VAL A 236 3.48 -8.74 -6.60
CA VAL A 236 2.86 -9.28 -7.81
C VAL A 236 1.34 -9.17 -7.65
N TYR A 237 0.70 -8.50 -8.60
CA TYR A 237 -0.75 -8.32 -8.65
C TYR A 237 -1.37 -9.15 -9.75
N GLY A 238 -2.54 -9.62 -9.49
CA GLY A 238 -3.37 -10.25 -10.50
C GLY A 238 -3.68 -11.67 -10.16
N VAL A 239 -4.29 -12.36 -11.06
CA VAL A 239 -4.56 -12.04 -12.48
C VAL A 239 -5.64 -10.95 -12.59
N ARG A 240 -5.36 -9.84 -13.30
CA ARG A 240 -6.35 -8.80 -13.58
C ARG A 240 -6.95 -9.01 -14.96
N ILE A 241 -8.27 -8.99 -15.02
CA ILE A 241 -9.05 -9.12 -16.24
C ILE A 241 -9.76 -7.78 -16.50
N TYR A 242 -9.35 -7.07 -17.54
CA TYR A 242 -10.07 -5.91 -18.03
C TYR A 242 -11.24 -6.35 -18.88
N ASN A 243 -12.40 -5.75 -18.67
CA ASN A 243 -13.62 -6.04 -19.42
C ASN A 243 -13.81 -5.05 -20.55
N ARG A 244 -14.74 -5.35 -21.49
CA ARG A 244 -15.14 -4.44 -22.56
C ARG A 244 -15.44 -3.04 -22.02
N GLY A 245 -14.91 -2.02 -22.69
CA GLY A 245 -15.08 -0.62 -22.31
C GLY A 245 -14.16 -0.16 -21.17
N ALA A 246 -13.28 -1.03 -20.65
CA ALA A 246 -12.31 -0.65 -19.63
C ALA A 246 -11.34 0.40 -20.15
N ILE A 247 -11.03 1.37 -19.31
CA ILE A 247 -10.04 2.41 -19.52
C ILE A 247 -9.07 2.38 -18.35
N LEU A 248 -7.78 2.35 -18.61
CA LEU A 248 -6.74 2.59 -17.61
C LEU A 248 -6.25 4.04 -17.79
N SER A 249 -6.68 4.93 -16.89
CA SER A 249 -6.25 6.33 -16.93
C SER A 249 -4.72 6.42 -16.84
N VAL A 250 -4.15 7.40 -17.55
CA VAL A 250 -2.71 7.67 -17.47
C VAL A 250 -2.32 8.02 -16.04
N HIS A 251 -1.29 7.36 -15.51
CA HIS A 251 -0.81 7.50 -14.15
C HIS A 251 0.66 7.09 -14.06
N ARG A 252 1.23 7.28 -12.88
CA ARG A 252 2.50 6.67 -12.44
C ARG A 252 2.23 5.76 -11.27
N ASP A 253 3.04 4.74 -11.14
CA ASP A 253 2.96 3.83 -10.02
C ASP A 253 3.53 4.45 -8.72
N ARG A 254 3.39 3.72 -7.62
CA ARG A 254 3.82 4.18 -6.30
C ARG A 254 5.34 4.32 -6.22
N GLU A 255 5.81 5.51 -5.87
CA GLU A 255 7.23 5.83 -5.70
C GLU A 255 7.94 5.01 -4.61
N GLU A 256 7.19 4.41 -3.69
CA GLU A 256 7.79 3.67 -2.59
C GLU A 256 8.22 2.25 -2.97
N THR A 257 7.45 1.56 -3.79
CA THR A 257 7.60 0.11 -3.95
C THR A 257 7.50 -0.37 -5.39
N HIS A 258 7.17 0.53 -6.33
CA HIS A 258 6.91 0.21 -7.74
C HIS A 258 7.84 1.01 -8.66
N ILE A 259 9.15 0.98 -8.36
CA ILE A 259 10.13 1.76 -9.14
C ILE A 259 10.33 1.14 -10.53
N ILE A 260 10.46 -0.18 -10.57
CA ILE A 260 10.52 -0.98 -11.79
C ILE A 260 9.28 -1.87 -11.84
N GLY A 261 8.49 -1.70 -12.88
CA GLY A 261 7.32 -2.51 -13.16
C GLY A 261 7.54 -3.47 -14.32
N VAL A 262 6.81 -4.59 -14.30
CA VAL A 262 6.68 -5.51 -15.43
C VAL A 262 5.21 -5.80 -15.65
N ILE A 263 4.68 -5.46 -16.82
CA ILE A 263 3.36 -5.92 -17.26
C ILE A 263 3.55 -7.20 -18.05
N ILE A 264 2.78 -8.22 -17.71
CA ILE A 264 2.77 -9.51 -18.37
C ILE A 264 1.40 -9.68 -19.01
N ASN A 265 1.31 -9.78 -20.34
CA ASN A 265 0.07 -10.16 -21.00
C ASN A 265 -0.11 -11.67 -20.93
N ILE A 266 -1.20 -12.13 -20.33
CA ILE A 266 -1.49 -13.56 -20.11
C ILE A 266 -2.39 -14.08 -21.23
N ASP A 267 -3.47 -13.34 -21.57
CA ASP A 267 -4.42 -13.70 -22.60
C ASP A 267 -5.22 -12.47 -23.02
N GLN A 268 -5.82 -12.50 -24.19
CA GLN A 268 -6.68 -11.42 -24.66
C GLN A 268 -7.69 -11.92 -25.69
N ASP A 269 -8.83 -11.26 -25.73
CA ASP A 269 -9.88 -11.42 -26.74
C ASP A 269 -10.34 -10.01 -27.13
N VAL A 270 -9.65 -9.43 -28.13
CA VAL A 270 -9.80 -8.04 -28.55
C VAL A 270 -10.23 -7.97 -30.01
N GLU A 271 -11.04 -6.98 -30.34
CA GLU A 271 -11.48 -6.68 -31.72
C GLU A 271 -10.50 -5.74 -32.41
N THR A 272 -9.86 -4.87 -31.63
CA THR A 272 -8.79 -3.98 -32.05
C THR A 272 -7.67 -3.99 -31.02
N ASP A 273 -6.45 -3.66 -31.45
CA ASP A 273 -5.32 -3.55 -30.51
C ASP A 273 -5.64 -2.57 -29.38
N TRP A 274 -5.29 -2.96 -28.16
CA TRP A 274 -5.42 -2.12 -26.98
C TRP A 274 -4.05 -1.79 -26.39
N PRO A 275 -3.31 -0.83 -27.02
CA PRO A 275 -1.93 -0.56 -26.68
C PRO A 275 -1.77 0.06 -25.30
N LEU A 276 -0.65 -0.21 -24.65
CA LEU A 276 -0.17 0.59 -23.54
C LEU A 276 0.43 1.88 -24.11
N GLU A 277 -0.18 3.02 -23.80
CA GLU A 277 0.44 4.32 -24.03
C GLU A 277 1.44 4.58 -22.91
N ILE A 278 2.70 4.83 -23.26
CA ILE A 278 3.78 5.11 -22.33
C ILE A 278 4.62 6.28 -22.81
N GLU A 279 4.98 7.20 -21.91
CA GLU A 279 5.78 8.36 -22.21
C GLU A 279 7.23 8.10 -21.79
N ASP A 280 8.20 8.19 -22.71
CA ASP A 280 9.61 8.00 -22.40
C ASP A 280 10.22 9.19 -21.63
N HIS A 281 11.49 9.08 -21.22
CA HIS A 281 12.18 10.15 -20.51
C HIS A 281 12.34 11.45 -21.30
N SER A 282 12.23 11.39 -22.64
CA SER A 282 12.21 12.57 -23.51
C SER A 282 10.83 13.18 -23.70
N LYS A 283 9.82 12.66 -23.00
CA LYS A 283 8.42 13.05 -23.10
C LYS A 283 7.73 12.67 -24.41
N LYS A 284 8.32 11.73 -25.15
CA LYS A 284 7.71 11.18 -26.34
C LYS A 284 6.78 10.04 -25.97
N LYS A 285 5.57 10.06 -26.52
CA LYS A 285 4.56 9.02 -26.34
C LYS A 285 4.78 7.86 -27.31
N HIS A 286 4.65 6.65 -26.79
CA HIS A 286 4.74 5.41 -27.52
C HIS A 286 3.47 4.58 -27.27
N GLN A 287 3.06 3.81 -28.29
CA GLN A 287 1.99 2.82 -28.15
C GLN A 287 2.61 1.43 -28.25
N VAL A 288 2.58 0.71 -27.14
CA VAL A 288 3.17 -0.62 -27.03
C VAL A 288 2.06 -1.68 -27.02
N ILE A 289 2.00 -2.46 -28.08
CA ILE A 289 1.10 -3.61 -28.21
C ILE A 289 1.79 -4.80 -27.58
N LEU A 290 1.05 -5.54 -26.73
CA LEU A 290 1.49 -6.80 -26.12
C LEU A 290 0.58 -7.93 -26.61
N GLU A 291 1.21 -8.99 -27.08
CA GLU A 291 0.57 -10.27 -27.37
C GLU A 291 0.65 -11.22 -26.15
N PRO A 292 -0.21 -12.26 -26.05
CA PRO A 292 -0.11 -13.26 -24.99
C PRO A 292 1.29 -13.85 -24.88
N GLY A 293 1.85 -13.82 -23.65
CA GLY A 293 3.24 -14.22 -23.37
C GLY A 293 4.28 -13.14 -23.58
N GLU A 294 3.90 -11.94 -24.05
CA GLU A 294 4.82 -10.80 -24.09
C GLU A 294 4.78 -10.00 -22.79
N ILE A 295 5.89 -9.35 -22.52
CA ILE A 295 6.09 -8.53 -21.32
C ILE A 295 6.68 -7.17 -21.68
N ILE A 296 6.46 -6.18 -20.83
CA ILE A 296 7.15 -4.91 -20.88
C ILE A 296 7.74 -4.58 -19.51
N PHE A 297 9.05 -4.36 -19.44
CA PHE A 297 9.74 -3.73 -18.32
C PHE A 297 9.60 -2.22 -18.46
N TYR A 298 9.37 -1.51 -17.38
CA TYR A 298 9.27 -0.05 -17.42
C TYR A 298 9.59 0.57 -16.05
N GLU A 299 10.11 1.80 -16.08
CA GLU A 299 10.36 2.61 -14.87
C GLU A 299 9.02 3.20 -14.38
N SER A 300 8.18 2.34 -13.82
CA SER A 300 6.75 2.58 -13.64
C SER A 300 6.40 3.75 -12.71
N ALA A 301 7.29 4.11 -11.79
CA ALA A 301 7.13 5.29 -10.95
C ALA A 301 7.62 6.60 -11.64
N ASN A 302 8.42 6.49 -12.70
CA ASN A 302 8.97 7.64 -13.45
C ASN A 302 8.14 8.01 -14.69
N LEU A 303 7.53 7.02 -15.34
CA LEU A 303 6.89 7.18 -16.63
C LEU A 303 5.38 7.25 -16.52
N ASP A 304 4.78 8.25 -17.16
CA ASP A 304 3.35 8.31 -17.35
C ASP A 304 2.92 7.19 -18.30
N HIS A 305 2.00 6.33 -17.87
CA HIS A 305 1.55 5.19 -18.65
C HIS A 305 0.07 4.89 -18.39
N GLY A 306 -0.60 4.27 -19.38
CA GLY A 306 -2.02 3.94 -19.29
C GLY A 306 -2.57 3.36 -20.59
N ARG A 307 -3.88 3.14 -20.61
CA ARG A 307 -4.65 2.74 -21.79
C ARG A 307 -5.88 3.66 -21.87
N PRO A 308 -5.71 4.88 -22.40
CA PRO A 308 -6.72 5.94 -22.31
C PRO A 308 -7.95 5.68 -23.20
N ASN A 309 -7.84 4.80 -24.17
CA ASN A 309 -8.96 4.41 -25.02
C ASN A 309 -9.70 3.20 -24.42
N PRO A 310 -11.04 3.12 -24.59
CA PRO A 310 -11.80 1.98 -24.13
C PRO A 310 -11.36 0.67 -24.80
N LEU A 311 -11.35 -0.42 -24.04
CA LEU A 311 -11.12 -1.76 -24.56
C LEU A 311 -12.26 -2.17 -25.52
N GLU A 312 -11.93 -2.38 -26.77
CA GLU A 312 -12.80 -2.99 -27.79
C GLU A 312 -12.46 -4.49 -27.88
N GLY A 313 -13.28 -5.32 -27.24
CA GLY A 313 -13.06 -6.75 -27.09
C GLY A 313 -13.75 -7.28 -25.84
N ASN A 314 -13.65 -8.58 -25.60
CA ASN A 314 -14.29 -9.19 -24.45
C ASN A 314 -13.44 -9.12 -23.20
N LYS A 315 -12.11 -9.27 -23.33
CA LYS A 315 -11.17 -9.28 -22.21
C LYS A 315 -9.75 -8.94 -22.61
N PHE A 316 -8.98 -8.39 -21.66
CA PHE A 316 -7.54 -8.24 -21.71
C PHE A 316 -6.95 -8.61 -20.34
N ILE A 317 -6.03 -9.58 -20.29
CA ILE A 317 -5.63 -10.23 -19.05
C ILE A 317 -4.15 -10.01 -18.76
N ASN A 318 -3.87 -9.38 -17.63
CA ASN A 318 -2.51 -9.07 -17.22
C ASN A 318 -2.18 -9.56 -15.81
N VAL A 319 -0.88 -9.79 -15.61
CA VAL A 319 -0.24 -9.83 -14.29
C VAL A 319 0.76 -8.69 -14.21
N PHE A 320 0.89 -8.08 -13.04
CA PHE A 320 1.81 -6.97 -12.76
C PHE A 320 2.82 -7.39 -11.72
N CYS A 321 4.10 -7.23 -12.03
CA CYS A 321 5.19 -7.58 -11.13
C CYS A 321 6.04 -6.33 -10.86
N HIS A 322 6.38 -6.07 -9.60
CA HIS A 322 7.05 -4.84 -9.19
C HIS A 322 8.31 -5.11 -8.38
N TYR A 323 9.26 -4.22 -8.56
CA TYR A 323 10.55 -4.22 -7.87
C TYR A 323 10.91 -2.80 -7.41
N MET A 324 11.78 -2.73 -6.44
CA MET A 324 12.46 -1.50 -6.04
C MET A 324 13.98 -1.70 -6.03
N PRO A 325 14.78 -0.63 -6.12
CA PRO A 325 16.24 -0.72 -5.98
C PRO A 325 16.65 -1.34 -4.65
N TYR A 326 17.59 -2.27 -4.69
CA TYR A 326 18.23 -2.78 -3.49
C TYR A 326 19.32 -1.82 -3.04
N ILE A 327 19.22 -1.32 -1.81
CA ILE A 327 20.22 -0.43 -1.19
C ILE A 327 21.11 -1.27 -0.27
N GLU A 328 22.37 -1.38 -0.61
CA GLU A 328 23.34 -2.14 0.17
C GLU A 328 23.54 -1.52 1.56
N GLY A 329 23.44 -2.34 2.60
CA GLY A 329 23.61 -1.92 3.99
C GLY A 329 22.36 -1.31 4.65
N ALA A 330 21.19 -1.40 4.03
CA ALA A 330 19.91 -0.93 4.59
C ALA A 330 19.27 -1.94 5.57
#